data_be4e028a2ccb416e9c6fc0a7d9b827af
#
_entry.id   be4e028a2ccb416e9c6fc0a7d9b827af
#
_cell.length_a   1.000
_cell.length_b   1.000
_cell.length_c   1.000
_cell.angle_alpha   90.00
_cell.angle_beta   90.00
_cell.angle_gamma   90.00
#
_symmetry.space_group_name_H-M   'P 1'
#
loop_
_entity.id
_entity.type
_entity.pdbx_description
1 polymer ?
#
loop_
_entity_poly.entity_id
_entity_poly.type
_entity_poly.pdbx_seq_one_letter_code
_entity_poly.pdbx_strand_id
1 'polypeptide(L)'
;MESNIIDKKAQNISDTLRRQFLYSFWYNRNPENPELAWAKYKSEVSKTDQLFATKVRRGYQTDMGRIFLKYGAPNTITDRPNEPSAYPYQIWHFYKIGKFNNKRFIFYKPDLGSNEYVTLHSTLQGEYFNRNWKTDLHRRNTPGRSVDNTQNPNDGQWGSNSNTFFTNP
;
A
#
# COMPACT_ATOMS: atom_id res chain seq x y z
N MET A 1 13.29 -6.39 7.23
CA MET A 1 14.28 -7.15 8.01
C MET A 1 14.59 -6.53 9.37
N GLU A 2 14.66 -5.22 9.51
CA GLU A 2 14.97 -4.55 10.79
C GLU A 2 13.88 -4.73 11.86
N SER A 3 12.61 -4.75 11.50
CA SER A 3 11.50 -4.95 12.46
C SER A 3 11.59 -6.29 13.21
N ASN A 4 11.95 -7.38 12.53
CA ASN A 4 12.06 -8.70 13.13
C ASN A 4 13.26 -8.85 14.08
N ILE A 5 14.31 -8.05 13.90
CA ILE A 5 15.48 -8.03 14.78
C ILE A 5 15.16 -7.23 16.06
N ILE A 6 14.40 -6.17 15.91
CA ILE A 6 13.93 -5.32 17.01
C ILE A 6 12.95 -6.12 17.89
N ASP A 7 11.99 -6.83 17.29
CA ASP A 7 11.01 -7.63 18.02
C ASP A 7 11.64 -8.79 18.81
N LYS A 8 12.63 -9.49 18.24
CA LYS A 8 13.34 -10.58 18.96
C LYS A 8 14.23 -10.08 20.08
N LYS A 9 14.87 -8.91 19.94
CA LYS A 9 15.66 -8.31 21.03
C LYS A 9 14.77 -7.65 22.09
N ALA A 10 13.59 -7.16 21.71
CA ALA A 10 12.66 -6.51 22.62
C ALA A 10 11.95 -7.44 23.60
N GLN A 11 11.85 -8.74 23.30
CA GLN A 11 11.18 -9.71 24.17
C GLN A 11 11.92 -9.96 25.51
N ASN A 12 13.22 -9.66 25.59
CA ASN A 12 14.05 -9.86 26.78
C ASN A 12 14.57 -8.56 27.42
N ILE A 13 14.06 -7.39 26.98
CA ILE A 13 14.53 -6.10 27.48
C ILE A 13 13.55 -5.58 28.55
N SER A 14 14.05 -5.11 29.69
CA SER A 14 13.24 -4.49 30.75
C SER A 14 12.43 -3.29 30.21
N ASP A 15 11.26 -3.01 30.80
CA ASP A 15 10.39 -1.91 30.36
C ASP A 15 11.11 -0.54 30.41
N THR A 16 12.03 -0.36 31.35
CA THR A 16 12.85 0.84 31.43
C THR A 16 13.74 1.01 30.21
N LEU A 17 14.40 -0.03 29.75
CA LEU A 17 15.25 0.01 28.55
C LEU A 17 14.42 0.22 27.29
N ARG A 18 13.22 -0.36 27.21
CA ARG A 18 12.28 -0.11 26.08
C ARG A 18 11.88 1.35 26.00
N ARG A 19 11.56 1.97 27.14
CA ARG A 19 11.21 3.40 27.21
C ARG A 19 12.39 4.29 26.83
N GLN A 20 13.59 3.97 27.31
CA GLN A 20 14.82 4.71 26.97
C GLN A 20 15.12 4.61 25.47
N PHE A 21 14.99 3.42 24.88
CA PHE A 21 15.18 3.20 23.45
C PHE A 21 14.16 4.01 22.62
N LEU A 22 12.88 3.96 23.01
CA LEU A 22 11.82 4.70 22.33
C LEU A 22 12.08 6.22 22.42
N TYR A 23 12.45 6.71 23.59
CA TYR A 23 12.80 8.12 23.77
C TYR A 23 14.00 8.54 22.91
N SER A 24 15.10 7.76 22.93
CA SER A 24 16.29 8.01 22.11
C SER A 24 15.97 8.03 20.62
N PHE A 25 15.10 7.11 20.17
CA PHE A 25 14.69 7.04 18.77
C PHE A 25 13.97 8.32 18.32
N TRP A 26 13.07 8.85 19.13
CA TRP A 26 12.34 10.08 18.82
C TRP A 26 13.18 11.32 19.03
N TYR A 27 14.04 11.32 20.04
CA TYR A 27 15.01 12.40 20.29
C TYR A 27 15.95 12.59 19.09
N ASN A 28 16.47 11.51 18.51
CA ASN A 28 17.34 11.60 17.33
C ASN A 28 16.61 12.14 16.08
N ARG A 29 15.28 12.04 16.03
CA ARG A 29 14.47 12.55 14.91
C ARG A 29 13.99 13.99 15.12
N ASN A 30 13.69 14.33 16.31
CA ASN A 30 13.24 15.67 16.70
C ASN A 30 13.77 16.00 18.11
N PRO A 31 15.00 16.53 18.22
CA PRO A 31 15.59 16.86 19.50
C PRO A 31 14.82 17.93 20.27
N GLU A 32 14.14 18.85 19.58
CA GLU A 32 13.41 19.95 20.21
C GLU A 32 12.15 19.44 20.96
N ASN A 33 11.43 18.47 20.39
CA ASN A 33 10.22 17.94 21.01
C ASN A 33 9.95 16.48 20.59
N PRO A 34 10.62 15.51 21.20
CA PRO A 34 10.46 14.09 20.88
C PRO A 34 9.07 13.54 21.25
N GLU A 35 8.45 14.08 22.29
CA GLU A 35 7.11 13.65 22.72
C GLU A 35 6.04 14.07 21.72
N LEU A 36 6.12 15.27 21.17
CA LEU A 36 5.21 15.74 20.13
C LEU A 36 5.36 14.92 18.86
N ALA A 37 6.59 14.59 18.48
CA ALA A 37 6.86 13.73 17.32
C ALA A 37 6.23 12.33 17.48
N TRP A 38 6.36 11.75 18.67
CA TRP A 38 5.71 10.49 19.03
C TRP A 38 4.19 10.60 19.00
N ALA A 39 3.62 11.62 19.62
CA ALA A 39 2.17 11.82 19.67
C ALA A 39 1.57 11.96 18.26
N LYS A 40 2.24 12.71 17.39
CA LYS A 40 1.85 12.85 15.97
C LYS A 40 1.87 11.49 15.26
N TYR A 41 2.97 10.75 15.37
CA TYR A 41 3.07 9.41 14.76
C TYR A 41 1.98 8.45 15.26
N LYS A 42 1.76 8.42 16.59
CA LYS A 42 0.69 7.62 17.19
C LYS A 42 -0.70 7.98 16.64
N SER A 43 -0.96 9.27 16.45
CA SER A 43 -2.20 9.75 15.84
C SER A 43 -2.35 9.24 14.38
N GLU A 44 -1.29 9.30 13.58
CA GLU A 44 -1.30 8.79 12.20
C GLU A 44 -1.49 7.27 12.14
N VAL A 45 -0.86 6.51 13.06
CA VAL A 45 -1.10 5.06 13.17
C VAL A 45 -2.55 4.77 13.55
N SER A 46 -3.13 5.52 14.49
CA SER A 46 -4.54 5.36 14.88
C SER A 46 -5.50 5.64 13.72
N LYS A 47 -5.26 6.70 12.96
CA LYS A 47 -6.04 6.98 11.72
C LYS A 47 -5.92 5.85 10.70
N THR A 48 -4.70 5.35 10.52
CA THR A 48 -4.44 4.23 9.60
C THR A 48 -5.17 2.97 10.04
N ASP A 49 -5.22 2.70 11.34
CA ASP A 49 -5.99 1.57 11.86
C ASP A 49 -7.50 1.75 11.61
N GLN A 50 -8.04 2.95 11.78
CA GLN A 50 -9.45 3.22 11.49
C GLN A 50 -9.81 3.05 10.01
N LEU A 51 -8.90 3.43 9.10
CA LEU A 51 -9.16 3.43 7.66
C LEU A 51 -8.92 2.07 7.00
N PHE A 52 -7.91 1.33 7.44
CA PHE A 52 -7.39 0.18 6.71
C PHE A 52 -7.34 -1.11 7.53
N ALA A 53 -7.79 -1.13 8.78
CA ALA A 53 -7.83 -2.37 9.54
C ALA A 53 -8.78 -3.39 8.89
N THR A 54 -8.36 -4.63 8.89
CA THR A 54 -9.14 -5.79 8.49
C THR A 54 -9.52 -6.62 9.71
N LYS A 55 -10.31 -7.67 9.53
CA LYS A 55 -10.63 -8.61 10.62
C LYS A 55 -9.39 -9.33 11.19
N VAL A 56 -8.32 -9.42 10.40
CA VAL A 56 -7.11 -10.21 10.71
C VAL A 56 -5.91 -9.33 11.00
N ARG A 57 -5.82 -8.14 10.36
CA ARG A 57 -4.64 -7.26 10.44
C ARG A 57 -5.02 -5.87 10.91
N ARG A 58 -4.12 -5.25 11.67
CA ARG A 58 -4.20 -3.82 11.96
C ARG A 58 -3.93 -3.00 10.72
N GLY A 59 -4.49 -1.80 10.63
CA GLY A 59 -4.40 -0.95 9.46
C GLY A 59 -2.96 -0.67 9.03
N TYR A 60 -2.07 -0.38 9.96
CA TYR A 60 -0.64 -0.14 9.66
C TYR A 60 0.11 -1.39 9.14
N GLN A 61 -0.43 -2.58 9.29
CA GLN A 61 0.12 -3.84 8.78
C GLN A 61 -0.34 -4.17 7.37
N THR A 62 -1.38 -3.47 6.87
CA THR A 62 -1.86 -3.63 5.51
C THR A 62 -0.98 -2.86 4.52
N ASP A 63 -1.00 -3.25 3.26
CA ASP A 63 -0.24 -2.55 2.22
C ASP A 63 -0.71 -1.10 2.05
N MET A 64 -2.03 -0.87 2.07
CA MET A 64 -2.59 0.48 1.99
C MET A 64 -2.15 1.33 3.18
N GLY A 65 -2.24 0.77 4.40
CA GLY A 65 -1.82 1.48 5.61
C GLY A 65 -0.33 1.80 5.62
N ARG A 66 0.50 0.88 5.15
CA ARG A 66 1.94 1.10 4.99
C ARG A 66 2.24 2.27 4.04
N ILE A 67 1.59 2.31 2.89
CA ILE A 67 1.75 3.39 1.91
C ILE A 67 1.22 4.71 2.49
N PHE A 68 0.08 4.69 3.15
CA PHE A 68 -0.50 5.86 3.80
C PHE A 68 0.41 6.45 4.88
N LEU A 69 0.98 5.63 5.76
CA LEU A 69 1.92 6.09 6.80
C LEU A 69 3.22 6.63 6.22
N LYS A 70 3.68 6.06 5.10
CA LYS A 70 4.96 6.43 4.49
C LYS A 70 4.89 7.69 3.65
N TYR A 71 3.81 7.89 2.92
CA TYR A 71 3.67 8.95 1.92
C TYR A 71 2.52 9.92 2.19
N GLY A 72 1.69 9.63 3.18
CA GLY A 72 0.49 10.41 3.48
C GLY A 72 -0.72 9.98 2.66
N ALA A 73 -1.78 10.80 2.74
CA ALA A 73 -2.98 10.58 1.96
C ALA A 73 -2.72 10.85 0.46
N PRO A 74 -3.28 10.03 -0.46
CA PRO A 74 -3.23 10.32 -1.88
C PRO A 74 -4.05 11.57 -2.23
N ASN A 75 -3.69 12.22 -3.34
CA ASN A 75 -4.45 13.36 -3.85
C ASN A 75 -5.78 12.94 -4.49
N THR A 76 -5.77 11.80 -5.17
CA THR A 76 -6.95 11.22 -5.82
C THR A 76 -7.01 9.73 -5.58
N ILE A 77 -8.21 9.22 -5.35
CA ILE A 77 -8.49 7.78 -5.25
C ILE A 77 -9.53 7.44 -6.30
N THR A 78 -9.19 6.53 -7.21
CA THR A 78 -10.13 5.94 -8.17
C THR A 78 -10.47 4.54 -7.71
N ASP A 79 -11.71 4.33 -7.27
CA ASP A 79 -12.20 3.03 -6.78
C ASP A 79 -13.02 2.33 -7.85
N ARG A 80 -12.71 1.08 -8.11
CA ARG A 80 -13.35 0.24 -9.13
C ARG A 80 -13.69 -1.15 -8.56
N PRO A 81 -14.78 -1.26 -7.81
CA PRO A 81 -15.17 -2.53 -7.19
C PRO A 81 -15.77 -3.54 -8.18
N ASN A 82 -16.34 -3.07 -9.30
CA ASN A 82 -17.19 -3.87 -10.18
C ASN A 82 -16.81 -3.78 -11.67
N GLU A 83 -15.53 -3.56 -11.99
CA GLU A 83 -15.11 -3.55 -13.39
C GLU A 83 -15.17 -4.98 -13.95
N PRO A 84 -15.78 -5.18 -15.16
CA PRO A 84 -15.84 -6.49 -15.80
C PRO A 84 -14.45 -7.10 -15.97
N SER A 85 -14.34 -8.40 -15.76
CA SER A 85 -13.09 -9.19 -15.85
C SER A 85 -11.95 -8.84 -14.89
N ALA A 86 -12.03 -7.72 -14.17
CA ALA A 86 -11.02 -7.32 -13.20
C ALA A 86 -11.35 -7.78 -11.77
N TYR A 87 -10.32 -7.94 -10.95
CA TYR A 87 -10.50 -7.94 -9.50
C TYR A 87 -10.91 -6.55 -9.03
N PRO A 88 -11.64 -6.40 -7.92
CA PRO A 88 -11.85 -5.10 -7.29
C PRO A 88 -10.51 -4.40 -7.05
N TYR A 89 -10.37 -3.16 -7.46
CA TYR A 89 -9.12 -2.44 -7.34
C TYR A 89 -9.29 -0.96 -7.03
N GLN A 90 -8.24 -0.35 -6.47
CA GLN A 90 -8.13 1.09 -6.25
C GLN A 90 -6.82 1.60 -6.84
N ILE A 91 -6.89 2.78 -7.47
CA ILE A 91 -5.71 3.52 -7.93
C ILE A 91 -5.55 4.74 -7.04
N TRP A 92 -4.42 4.83 -6.36
CA TRP A 92 -4.04 6.00 -5.60
C TRP A 92 -3.07 6.85 -6.40
N HIS A 93 -3.42 8.10 -6.61
CA HIS A 93 -2.59 9.05 -7.33
C HIS A 93 -2.05 10.11 -6.38
N PHE A 94 -0.74 10.25 -6.39
CA PHE A 94 0.02 11.26 -5.67
C PHE A 94 0.60 12.24 -6.67
N TYR A 95 0.24 13.50 -6.58
CA TYR A 95 0.79 14.54 -7.46
C TYR A 95 2.26 14.77 -7.17
N LYS A 96 2.66 14.71 -5.87
CA LYS A 96 4.05 14.88 -5.46
C LYS A 96 4.37 14.01 -4.24
N ILE A 97 5.47 13.27 -4.31
CA ILE A 97 6.06 12.51 -3.19
C ILE A 97 7.54 12.87 -3.12
N GLY A 98 7.92 13.74 -2.17
CA GLY A 98 9.29 14.23 -2.05
C GLY A 98 9.77 14.89 -3.35
N LYS A 99 10.75 14.29 -4.02
CA LYS A 99 11.29 14.74 -5.31
C LYS A 99 10.58 14.17 -6.54
N PHE A 100 9.66 13.24 -6.35
CA PHE A 100 8.97 12.55 -7.44
C PHE A 100 7.58 13.17 -7.67
N ASN A 101 7.23 13.36 -8.93
CA ASN A 101 5.92 13.84 -9.33
C ASN A 101 5.11 12.74 -10.00
N ASN A 102 3.78 12.86 -9.96
CA ASN A 102 2.84 12.03 -10.69
C ASN A 102 3.06 10.53 -10.45
N LYS A 103 2.99 10.10 -9.19
CA LYS A 103 3.18 8.70 -8.79
C LYS A 103 1.85 8.03 -8.49
N ARG A 104 1.73 6.78 -8.90
CA ARG A 104 0.51 5.98 -8.76
C ARG A 104 0.81 4.66 -8.12
N PHE A 105 -0.15 4.20 -7.32
CA PHE A 105 -0.18 2.88 -6.70
C PHE A 105 -1.48 2.21 -7.10
N ILE A 106 -1.42 0.94 -7.45
CA ILE A 106 -2.59 0.10 -7.71
C ILE A 106 -2.66 -0.93 -6.60
N PHE A 107 -3.80 -0.97 -5.95
CA PHE A 107 -4.17 -1.98 -4.97
C PHE A 107 -5.32 -2.80 -5.52
N TYR A 108 -5.34 -4.10 -5.28
CA TYR A 108 -6.41 -4.98 -5.71
C TYR A 108 -6.77 -5.99 -4.62
N LYS A 109 -7.96 -6.57 -4.72
CA LYS A 109 -8.41 -7.64 -3.83
C LYS A 109 -8.28 -8.98 -4.55
N PRO A 110 -7.22 -9.76 -4.31
CA PRO A 110 -7.05 -11.09 -4.92
C PRO A 110 -8.08 -12.09 -4.39
N ASP A 111 -8.51 -11.93 -3.16
CA ASP A 111 -9.53 -12.72 -2.50
C ASP A 111 -10.78 -11.86 -2.22
N LEU A 112 -11.90 -12.24 -2.82
CA LEU A 112 -13.17 -11.55 -2.65
C LEU A 112 -13.80 -11.79 -1.27
N GLY A 113 -13.40 -12.86 -0.57
CA GLY A 113 -13.84 -13.16 0.79
C GLY A 113 -13.13 -12.34 1.84
N SER A 114 -11.91 -11.92 1.57
CA SER A 114 -11.17 -11.00 2.42
C SER A 114 -11.45 -9.55 2.02
N ASN A 115 -11.48 -8.66 2.99
CA ASN A 115 -11.62 -7.22 2.71
C ASN A 115 -10.24 -6.55 2.59
N GLU A 116 -9.20 -7.32 2.25
CA GLU A 116 -7.82 -6.85 2.20
C GLU A 116 -7.40 -6.50 0.77
N TYR A 117 -6.90 -5.27 0.63
CA TYR A 117 -6.24 -4.82 -0.58
C TYR A 117 -4.74 -5.05 -0.47
N VAL A 118 -4.14 -5.61 -1.50
CA VAL A 118 -2.69 -5.78 -1.63
C VAL A 118 -2.14 -4.92 -2.76
N THR A 119 -0.87 -4.54 -2.66
CA THR A 119 -0.21 -3.74 -3.70
C THR A 119 0.03 -4.59 -4.93
N LEU A 120 -0.57 -4.19 -6.06
CA LEU A 120 -0.39 -4.83 -7.36
C LEU A 120 0.75 -4.20 -8.14
N HIS A 121 0.85 -2.87 -8.15
CA HIS A 121 1.86 -2.14 -8.92
C HIS A 121 2.08 -0.74 -8.36
N SER A 122 3.28 -0.20 -8.55
CA SER A 122 3.59 1.20 -8.30
C SER A 122 4.53 1.77 -9.36
N THR A 123 4.36 3.06 -9.68
CA THR A 123 5.29 3.82 -10.52
C THR A 123 6.39 4.51 -9.71
N LEU A 124 6.35 4.39 -8.38
CA LEU A 124 7.35 5.00 -7.51
C LEU A 124 8.58 4.10 -7.40
N GLN A 125 9.74 4.67 -7.67
CA GLN A 125 11.02 3.97 -7.50
C GLN A 125 11.23 3.56 -6.02
N GLY A 126 11.59 2.30 -5.82
CA GLY A 126 11.78 1.73 -4.47
C GLY A 126 10.53 1.07 -3.88
N GLU A 127 9.39 1.10 -4.59
CA GLU A 127 8.19 0.34 -4.27
C GLU A 127 7.97 -0.81 -5.27
N TYR A 128 7.00 -1.67 -4.99
CA TYR A 128 6.73 -2.86 -5.79
C TYR A 128 6.34 -2.49 -7.22
N PHE A 129 7.16 -2.89 -8.19
CA PHE A 129 6.94 -2.68 -9.61
C PHE A 129 6.56 -3.99 -10.29
N ASN A 130 5.35 -4.08 -10.83
CA ASN A 130 4.88 -5.23 -11.60
C ASN A 130 4.64 -4.81 -13.06
N ARG A 131 5.43 -5.35 -13.98
CA ARG A 131 5.29 -5.06 -15.41
C ARG A 131 3.98 -5.60 -15.99
N ASN A 132 3.50 -6.72 -15.44
CA ASN A 132 2.33 -7.44 -15.93
C ASN A 132 1.06 -7.15 -15.12
N TRP A 133 1.02 -6.02 -14.40
CA TRP A 133 -0.08 -5.69 -13.49
C TRP A 133 -1.47 -5.74 -14.14
N LYS A 134 -1.57 -5.36 -15.42
CA LYS A 134 -2.85 -5.39 -16.17
C LYS A 134 -3.34 -6.83 -16.32
N THR A 135 -2.46 -7.73 -16.74
CA THR A 135 -2.79 -9.16 -16.88
C THR A 135 -3.18 -9.76 -15.53
N ASP A 136 -2.44 -9.43 -14.48
CA ASP A 136 -2.71 -9.97 -13.14
C ASP A 136 -4.02 -9.40 -12.58
N LEU A 137 -4.35 -8.15 -12.86
CA LEU A 137 -5.61 -7.52 -12.48
C LEU A 137 -6.83 -8.21 -13.13
N HIS A 138 -6.72 -8.59 -14.40
CA HIS A 138 -7.79 -9.20 -15.18
C HIS A 138 -7.77 -10.74 -15.16
N ARG A 139 -6.97 -11.36 -14.31
CA ARG A 139 -6.82 -12.82 -14.23
C ARG A 139 -8.03 -13.55 -13.68
N ARG A 140 -8.99 -12.83 -13.14
CA ARG A 140 -10.20 -13.40 -12.52
C ARG A 140 -11.01 -14.32 -13.48
N ASN A 141 -11.07 -13.99 -14.76
CA ASN A 141 -11.86 -14.71 -15.75
C ASN A 141 -11.03 -15.40 -16.85
N THR A 142 -9.70 -15.34 -16.77
CA THR A 142 -8.86 -15.95 -17.79
C THR A 142 -8.31 -17.27 -17.27
N PRO A 143 -8.76 -18.43 -17.77
CA PRO A 143 -8.07 -19.68 -17.50
C PRO A 143 -6.66 -19.58 -18.09
N GLY A 144 -5.67 -19.86 -17.30
CA GLY A 144 -4.25 -19.96 -17.56
C GLY A 144 -3.69 -19.36 -18.85
N ARG A 145 -2.57 -18.67 -18.74
CA ARG A 145 -1.79 -18.15 -19.85
C ARG A 145 -1.73 -19.15 -21.02
N SER A 146 -2.41 -18.85 -22.14
CA SER A 146 -2.05 -19.44 -23.42
C SER A 146 -0.73 -18.82 -23.85
N VAL A 147 0.27 -19.64 -24.11
CA VAL A 147 1.64 -19.24 -24.51
C VAL A 147 1.62 -18.48 -25.85
N ASP A 148 0.56 -18.63 -26.63
CA ASP A 148 0.39 -18.03 -27.95
C ASP A 148 -0.26 -16.65 -27.94
N ASN A 149 -0.69 -16.14 -26.81
CA ASN A 149 -1.34 -14.82 -26.72
C ASN A 149 -0.29 -13.72 -26.48
N THR A 150 0.45 -13.38 -27.53
CA THR A 150 1.39 -12.26 -27.58
C THR A 150 0.71 -10.89 -27.62
N GLN A 151 -0.60 -10.83 -27.80
CA GLN A 151 -1.37 -9.60 -27.73
C GLN A 151 -1.65 -9.27 -26.27
N ASN A 152 -1.48 -7.99 -25.96
CA ASN A 152 -1.82 -7.43 -24.64
C ASN A 152 -3.28 -7.77 -24.32
N PRO A 153 -3.61 -8.70 -23.41
CA PRO A 153 -4.96 -9.23 -23.26
C PRO A 153 -5.98 -8.17 -22.82
N ASN A 154 -5.55 -6.93 -22.61
CA ASN A 154 -6.34 -5.85 -22.04
C ASN A 154 -6.61 -4.68 -22.98
N ASP A 155 -6.01 -4.63 -24.17
CA ASP A 155 -6.36 -3.64 -25.19
C ASP A 155 -7.47 -4.19 -26.07
N GLY A 156 -8.71 -4.14 -25.60
CA GLY A 156 -9.89 -4.52 -26.39
C GLY A 156 -10.85 -5.50 -25.73
N GLN A 157 -10.64 -5.94 -24.53
CA GLN A 157 -11.69 -6.67 -23.80
C GLN A 157 -12.82 -5.71 -23.42
N TRP A 158 -14.03 -6.14 -23.73
CA TRP A 158 -15.25 -5.39 -23.50
C TRP A 158 -15.36 -4.95 -22.04
N GLY A 159 -15.34 -3.62 -21.79
CA GLY A 159 -15.46 -3.03 -20.46
C GLY A 159 -14.15 -2.87 -19.68
N SER A 160 -12.97 -3.19 -20.24
CA SER A 160 -11.70 -2.97 -19.57
C SER A 160 -11.22 -1.51 -19.74
N ASN A 161 -11.31 -0.73 -18.66
CA ASN A 161 -10.88 0.65 -18.60
C ASN A 161 -9.71 0.91 -17.64
N SER A 162 -9.09 -0.15 -17.11
CA SER A 162 -8.04 -0.04 -16.09
C SER A 162 -6.84 0.80 -16.54
N ASN A 163 -6.46 0.71 -17.83
CA ASN A 163 -5.40 1.53 -18.39
C ASN A 163 -5.79 3.02 -18.47
N THR A 164 -7.02 3.32 -18.88
CA THR A 164 -7.53 4.71 -18.95
C THR A 164 -7.54 5.33 -17.56
N PHE A 165 -8.07 4.65 -16.57
CA PHE A 165 -8.08 5.14 -15.18
C PHE A 165 -6.69 5.23 -14.57
N PHE A 166 -5.74 4.39 -15.01
CA PHE A 166 -4.36 4.51 -14.58
C PHE A 166 -3.65 5.70 -15.19
N THR A 167 -3.92 6.04 -16.44
CA THR A 167 -3.31 7.19 -17.13
C THR A 167 -3.98 8.51 -16.78
N ASN A 168 -5.29 8.52 -16.60
CA ASN A 168 -6.12 9.68 -16.27
C ASN A 168 -7.02 9.37 -15.05
N PRO A 169 -6.44 9.32 -13.84
CA PRO A 169 -7.18 8.99 -12.62
C PRO A 169 -8.05 10.15 -12.13
#